data_adb6e535b90c3a72bedcbdef1b7e2ca1
#
_entry.id   adb6e535b90c3a72bedcbdef1b7e2ca1
#
_cell.length_a   1.000
_cell.length_b   1.000
_cell.length_c   1.000
_cell.angle_alpha   90.00
_cell.angle_beta   90.00
_cell.angle_gamma   90.00
#
_symmetry.space_group_name_H-M   'P 1'
#
loop_
_entity.id
_entity.type
_entity.pdbx_description
1 polymer ?
#
loop_
_entity_poly.entity_id
_entity_poly.type
_entity_poly.pdbx_seq_one_letter_code
_entity_poly.pdbx_strand_id
1 'polypeptide(L)'
;MNLADLPETWRALAESLRRFGADSQARTLEACADELTAMLQQRASELLTLHQAAAHSGYTADHLGLLVREGKIPNAGRKSKPLVRRADLPIKPGSTPAKVEKRRATGYVPDRLFRDIITSKFGADDAQR
;
A
#
# COMPACT_ATOMS: atom_id res chain seq x y z
N MET A 1 -11.34 9.66 7.66
CA MET A 1 -10.77 8.66 8.59
C MET A 1 -9.53 8.06 7.94
N ASN A 2 -8.43 8.13 8.63
CA ASN A 2 -7.18 7.53 8.14
C ASN A 2 -7.12 6.05 8.52
N LEU A 3 -6.49 5.23 7.69
CA LEU A 3 -6.31 3.80 7.97
C LEU A 3 -5.56 3.53 9.28
N ALA A 4 -4.63 4.40 9.65
CA ALA A 4 -3.87 4.32 10.88
C ALA A 4 -4.74 4.49 12.15
N ASP A 5 -5.86 5.21 12.04
CA ASP A 5 -6.74 5.49 13.18
C ASP A 5 -7.81 4.40 13.38
N LEU A 6 -7.95 3.51 12.42
CA LEU A 6 -8.98 2.48 12.42
C LEU A 6 -8.88 1.50 13.60
N PRO A 7 -7.69 1.01 14.00
CA PRO A 7 -7.58 0.13 15.17
C PRO A 7 -8.06 0.78 16.46
N GLU A 8 -7.76 2.05 16.68
CA GLU A 8 -8.21 2.80 17.87
C GLU A 8 -9.74 2.98 17.85
N THR A 9 -10.30 3.27 16.69
CA THR A 9 -11.76 3.35 16.51
C THR A 9 -12.44 2.03 16.85
N TRP A 10 -11.87 0.91 16.43
CA TRP A 10 -12.39 -0.42 16.74
C TRP A 10 -12.27 -0.77 18.21
N ARG A 11 -11.19 -0.38 18.90
CA ARG A 11 -11.05 -0.57 20.33
C ARG A 11 -12.09 0.22 21.12
N ALA A 12 -12.34 1.47 20.72
CA ALA A 12 -13.39 2.29 21.33
C ALA A 12 -14.78 1.67 21.12
N LEU A 13 -15.06 1.14 19.94
CA LEU A 13 -16.30 0.44 19.64
C LEU A 13 -16.44 -0.85 20.47
N ALA A 14 -15.35 -1.60 20.64
CA ALA A 14 -15.32 -2.80 21.48
C ALA A 14 -15.66 -2.48 22.95
N GLU A 15 -15.15 -1.38 23.47
CA GLU A 15 -15.49 -0.92 24.81
C GLU A 15 -16.98 -0.58 24.94
N SER A 16 -17.55 0.09 23.94
CA SER A 16 -18.99 0.36 23.88
C SER A 16 -19.80 -0.94 23.87
N LEU A 17 -19.39 -1.94 23.10
CA LEU A 17 -20.03 -3.26 23.05
C LEU A 17 -20.01 -3.97 24.41
N ARG A 18 -18.93 -3.85 25.17
CA ARG A 18 -18.87 -4.40 26.53
C ARG A 18 -19.89 -3.78 27.47
N ARG A 19 -20.13 -2.48 27.36
CA ARG A 19 -21.16 -1.79 28.15
C ARG A 19 -22.55 -2.33 27.92
N PHE A 20 -22.83 -2.87 26.73
CA PHE A 20 -24.10 -3.49 26.36
C PHE A 20 -24.12 -5.01 26.54
N GLY A 21 -23.12 -5.60 27.17
CA GLY A 21 -23.02 -7.04 27.43
C GLY A 21 -22.60 -7.89 26.23
N ALA A 22 -22.14 -7.25 25.13
CA ALA A 22 -21.66 -7.95 23.93
C ALA A 22 -20.16 -8.28 24.01
N ASP A 23 -19.74 -9.05 25.01
CA ASP A 23 -18.34 -9.32 25.29
C ASP A 23 -17.64 -10.14 24.21
N SER A 24 -18.31 -11.08 23.58
CA SER A 24 -17.72 -11.90 22.52
C SER A 24 -17.45 -11.09 21.26
N GLN A 25 -18.35 -10.21 20.89
CA GLN A 25 -18.18 -9.28 19.76
C GLN A 25 -17.05 -8.28 20.04
N ALA A 26 -16.98 -7.77 21.27
CA ALA A 26 -15.90 -6.88 21.71
C ALA A 26 -14.53 -7.54 21.57
N ARG A 27 -14.37 -8.79 22.00
CA ARG A 27 -13.13 -9.56 21.88
C ARG A 27 -12.73 -9.78 20.42
N THR A 28 -13.69 -10.12 19.58
CA THR A 28 -13.46 -10.29 18.12
C THR A 28 -12.94 -8.99 17.51
N LEU A 29 -13.56 -7.87 17.85
CA LEU A 29 -13.19 -6.56 17.31
C LEU A 29 -11.81 -6.11 17.80
N GLU A 30 -11.47 -6.37 19.05
CA GLU A 30 -10.13 -6.12 19.60
C GLU A 30 -9.06 -6.99 18.93
N ALA A 31 -9.33 -8.25 18.69
CA ALA A 31 -8.42 -9.14 17.96
C ALA A 31 -8.17 -8.63 16.54
N CYS A 32 -9.20 -8.18 15.83
CA CYS A 32 -9.06 -7.55 14.52
C CYS A 32 -8.23 -6.25 14.57
N ALA A 33 -8.43 -5.44 15.61
CA ALA A 33 -7.67 -4.20 15.79
C ALA A 33 -6.18 -4.49 16.03
N ASP A 34 -5.86 -5.50 16.82
CA ASP A 34 -4.48 -5.91 17.10
C ASP A 34 -3.80 -6.47 15.85
N GLU A 35 -4.49 -7.30 15.10
CA GLU A 35 -4.00 -7.84 13.84
C GLU A 35 -3.73 -6.73 12.81
N LEU A 36 -4.65 -5.80 12.66
CA LEU A 36 -4.46 -4.65 11.76
C LEU A 36 -3.29 -3.77 12.21
N THR A 37 -3.13 -3.55 13.51
CA THR A 37 -1.99 -2.79 14.05
C THR A 37 -0.67 -3.48 13.70
N ALA A 38 -0.57 -4.80 13.89
CA ALA A 38 0.61 -5.58 13.53
C ALA A 38 0.94 -5.50 12.04
N MET A 39 -0.07 -5.62 11.19
CA MET A 39 0.09 -5.49 9.74
C MET A 39 0.56 -4.10 9.31
N LEU A 40 0.01 -3.04 9.91
CA LEU A 40 0.41 -1.65 9.64
C LEU A 40 1.86 -1.40 10.07
N GLN A 41 2.27 -1.91 11.22
CA GLN A 41 3.65 -1.82 11.70
C GLN A 41 4.63 -2.57 10.80
N GLN A 42 4.28 -3.77 10.40
CA GLN A 42 5.08 -4.57 9.47
C GLN A 42 5.25 -3.84 8.14
N ARG A 43 4.18 -3.27 7.61
CA ARG A 43 4.20 -2.51 6.36
C ARG A 43 5.02 -1.22 6.48
N ALA A 44 4.94 -0.52 7.62
CA ALA A 44 5.73 0.69 7.88
C ALA A 44 7.22 0.41 7.97
N SER A 45 7.63 -0.75 8.49
CA SER A 45 9.03 -1.17 8.59
C SER A 45 9.59 -1.81 7.32
N GLU A 46 8.77 -2.02 6.29
CA GLU A 46 9.19 -2.59 5.00
C GLU A 46 10.29 -1.75 4.36
N LEU A 47 11.36 -2.41 3.95
CA LEU A 47 12.48 -1.77 3.26
C LEU A 47 12.22 -1.76 1.75
N LEU A 48 12.32 -0.58 1.15
CA LEU A 48 12.10 -0.35 -0.27
C LEU A 48 13.41 0.10 -0.95
N THR A 49 13.65 -0.41 -2.15
CA THR A 49 14.68 0.17 -3.03
C THR A 49 14.22 1.56 -3.49
N LEU A 50 15.15 2.41 -3.95
CA LEU A 50 14.80 3.73 -4.48
C LEU A 50 13.78 3.65 -5.61
N HIS A 51 13.85 2.63 -6.44
CA HIS A 51 12.91 2.41 -7.53
C HIS A 51 11.51 2.06 -7.02
N GLN A 52 11.40 1.17 -6.04
CA GLN A 52 10.14 0.83 -5.38
C GLN A 52 9.57 2.03 -4.60
N ALA A 53 10.44 2.76 -3.91
CA ALA A 53 10.07 3.96 -3.17
C ALA A 53 9.52 5.06 -4.09
N ALA A 54 10.11 5.23 -5.27
CA ALA A 54 9.60 6.16 -6.28
C ALA A 54 8.16 5.85 -6.70
N ALA A 55 7.86 4.57 -6.82
CA ALA A 55 6.51 4.12 -7.16
C ALA A 55 5.46 4.44 -6.09
N HIS A 56 5.83 4.41 -4.83
CA HIS A 56 4.93 4.67 -3.70
C HIS A 56 4.82 6.15 -3.32
N SER A 57 5.90 6.93 -3.53
CA SER A 57 5.97 8.34 -3.11
C SER A 57 5.49 9.34 -4.16
N GLY A 58 5.52 8.96 -5.43
CA GLY A 58 5.30 9.87 -6.56
C GLY A 58 6.52 10.71 -6.95
N TYR A 59 7.62 10.64 -6.20
CA TYR A 59 8.90 11.22 -6.57
C TYR A 59 9.69 10.27 -7.49
N THR A 60 10.66 10.82 -8.21
CA THR A 60 11.58 10.00 -9.01
C THR A 60 12.62 9.32 -8.13
N ALA A 61 13.17 8.19 -8.59
CA ALA A 61 14.25 7.49 -7.88
C ALA A 61 15.48 8.37 -7.69
N ASP A 62 15.81 9.20 -8.68
CA ASP A 62 16.94 10.14 -8.61
C ASP A 62 16.72 11.22 -7.54
N HIS A 63 15.52 11.76 -7.43
CA HIS A 63 15.18 12.73 -6.41
C HIS A 63 15.24 12.12 -5.00
N LEU A 64 14.72 10.91 -4.83
CA LEU A 64 14.81 10.17 -3.57
C LEU A 64 16.27 9.84 -3.21
N GLY A 65 17.08 9.45 -4.20
CA GLY A 65 18.51 9.24 -4.02
C GLY A 65 19.26 10.49 -3.56
N LEU A 66 18.87 11.64 -4.10
CA LEU A 66 19.40 12.93 -3.65
C LEU A 66 19.02 13.23 -2.19
N LEU A 67 17.77 13.02 -1.80
CA LEU A 67 17.30 13.20 -0.42
C LEU A 67 18.03 12.27 0.57
N VAL A 68 18.31 11.05 0.16
CA VAL A 68 19.11 10.10 0.98
C VAL A 68 20.55 10.58 1.12
N ARG A 69 21.18 11.06 0.06
CA ARG A 69 22.55 11.61 0.09
C ARG A 69 22.66 12.87 0.93
N GLU A 70 21.63 13.73 0.92
CA GLU A 70 21.55 14.94 1.73
C GLU A 70 21.25 14.67 3.21
N GLY A 71 20.93 13.41 3.57
CA GLY A 71 20.59 13.02 4.94
C GLY A 71 19.17 13.35 5.36
N LYS A 72 18.30 13.79 4.44
CA LYS A 72 16.88 14.08 4.72
C LYS A 72 16.05 12.81 4.91
N ILE A 73 16.47 11.70 4.28
CA ILE A 73 15.87 10.37 4.44
C ILE A 73 16.94 9.42 4.95
N PRO A 74 16.72 8.70 6.07
CA PRO A 74 17.68 7.73 6.58
C PRO A 74 17.88 6.58 5.57
N ASN A 75 19.12 6.21 5.33
CA ASN A 75 19.48 5.05 4.52
C ASN A 75 19.54 3.80 5.41
N ALA A 76 18.61 2.88 5.23
CA ALA A 76 18.58 1.60 5.95
C ALA A 76 19.45 0.52 5.25
N GLY A 77 19.98 0.80 4.07
CA GLY A 77 20.80 -0.10 3.29
C GLY A 77 22.27 0.32 3.22
N ARG A 78 22.99 -0.22 2.25
CA ARG A 78 24.38 0.12 1.96
C ARG A 78 24.46 1.39 1.10
N LYS A 79 25.60 2.10 1.15
CA LYS A 79 25.84 3.30 0.32
C LYS A 79 25.72 3.01 -1.18
N SER A 80 26.11 1.81 -1.61
CA SER A 80 26.00 1.36 -3.01
C SER A 80 24.59 0.87 -3.38
N LYS A 81 23.78 0.46 -2.40
CA LYS A 81 22.41 -0.01 -2.58
C LYS A 81 21.53 0.58 -1.47
N PRO A 82 21.11 1.84 -1.62
CA PRO A 82 20.30 2.50 -0.60
C PRO A 82 18.92 1.86 -0.50
N LEU A 83 18.47 1.67 0.73
CA LEU A 83 17.13 1.19 1.08
C LEU A 83 16.47 2.22 1.98
N VAL A 84 15.18 2.44 1.76
CA VAL A 84 14.37 3.39 2.52
C VAL A 84 13.23 2.64 3.19
N ARG A 85 12.94 2.96 4.44
CA ARG A 85 11.76 2.43 5.12
C ARG A 85 10.52 3.13 4.57
N ARG A 86 9.45 2.39 4.39
CA ARG A 86 8.17 2.95 3.93
C ARG A 86 7.68 4.09 4.82
N ALA A 87 7.88 4.00 6.14
CA ALA A 87 7.49 5.04 7.10
C ALA A 87 8.25 6.36 6.92
N ASP A 88 9.49 6.31 6.45
CA ASP A 88 10.36 7.48 6.26
C ASP A 88 10.17 8.12 4.87
N LEU A 89 9.32 7.54 4.03
CA LEU A 89 9.13 7.97 2.65
C LEU A 89 8.24 9.22 2.58
N PRO A 90 8.75 10.34 2.03
CA PRO A 90 7.90 11.52 1.80
C PRO A 90 6.90 11.23 0.67
N ILE A 91 5.68 11.70 0.83
CA ILE A 91 4.64 11.60 -0.21
C ILE A 91 4.56 12.93 -0.92
N LYS A 92 4.66 12.91 -2.24
CA LYS A 92 4.53 14.11 -3.06
C LYS A 92 3.10 14.67 -2.92
N PRO A 93 2.93 15.97 -2.63
CA PRO A 93 1.62 16.60 -2.56
C PRO A 93 0.82 16.36 -3.85
N GLY A 94 -0.42 15.93 -3.72
CA GLY A 94 -1.28 15.58 -4.86
C GLY A 94 -1.07 14.21 -5.47
N SER A 95 -0.10 13.44 -4.99
CA SER A 95 0.08 12.03 -5.34
C SER A 95 -0.53 11.17 -4.26
N THR A 96 -1.65 10.52 -4.55
CA THR A 96 -2.15 9.47 -3.67
C THR A 96 -1.49 8.14 -4.04
N PRO A 97 -1.21 7.25 -3.08
CA PRO A 97 -0.68 5.92 -3.39
C PRO A 97 -1.51 5.17 -4.45
N ALA A 98 -2.83 5.32 -4.42
CA ALA A 98 -3.74 4.74 -5.41
C ALA A 98 -3.55 5.31 -6.83
N LYS A 99 -3.13 6.58 -6.96
CA LYS A 99 -2.86 7.20 -8.27
C LYS A 99 -1.56 6.71 -8.87
N VAL A 100 -0.58 6.39 -8.02
CA VAL A 100 0.71 5.83 -8.44
C VAL A 100 0.53 4.37 -8.88
N GLU A 101 -0.26 3.61 -8.17
CA GLU A 101 -0.62 2.24 -8.51
C GLU A 101 -1.42 2.16 -9.83
N LYS A 102 -2.37 3.07 -10.05
CA LYS A 102 -3.09 3.18 -11.32
C LYS A 102 -2.17 3.50 -12.51
N ARG A 103 -1.16 4.34 -12.33
CA ARG A 103 -0.17 4.62 -13.39
C ARG A 103 0.71 3.41 -13.73
N ARG A 104 0.93 2.49 -12.79
CA ARG A 104 1.62 1.22 -13.04
C ARG A 104 0.69 0.17 -13.66
N ALA A 105 -0.56 0.12 -13.23
CA ALA A 105 -1.57 -0.78 -13.80
C ALA A 105 -1.93 -0.40 -15.26
N THR A 106 -1.77 0.87 -15.62
CA THR A 106 -1.81 1.33 -17.03
C THR A 106 -0.47 1.21 -17.75
N GLY A 107 0.57 0.65 -17.07
CA GLY A 107 1.79 0.22 -17.74
C GLY A 107 1.41 -0.77 -18.82
N TYR A 108 1.60 -0.34 -20.05
CA TYR A 108 1.49 -1.05 -21.31
C TYR A 108 1.23 -2.56 -21.15
N VAL A 109 -0.03 -2.94 -21.06
CA VAL A 109 -0.47 -4.27 -21.48
C VAL A 109 -0.47 -4.18 -22.99
N PRO A 110 0.39 -4.92 -23.70
CA PRO A 110 0.35 -4.92 -25.15
C PRO A 110 -1.07 -5.24 -25.58
N ASP A 111 -1.62 -4.42 -26.45
CA ASP A 111 -2.98 -4.54 -26.98
C ASP A 111 -3.28 -5.99 -27.46
N ARG A 112 -2.23 -6.69 -27.85
CA ARG A 112 -2.23 -8.12 -28.17
C ARG A 112 -2.65 -9.03 -27.02
N LEU A 113 -2.07 -8.83 -25.83
CA LEU A 113 -2.39 -9.67 -24.65
C LEU A 113 -3.82 -9.43 -24.17
N PHE A 114 -4.30 -8.21 -24.29
CA PHE A 114 -5.68 -7.88 -23.95
C PHE A 114 -6.67 -8.49 -24.94
N ARG A 115 -6.37 -8.47 -26.23
CA ARG A 115 -7.16 -9.13 -27.27
C ARG A 115 -7.19 -10.64 -27.07
N ASP A 116 -6.05 -11.25 -26.80
CA ASP A 116 -5.97 -12.71 -26.62
C ASP A 116 -6.74 -13.19 -25.38
N ILE A 117 -6.73 -12.42 -24.30
CA ILE A 117 -7.50 -12.73 -23.08
C ILE A 117 -9.00 -12.57 -23.32
N ILE A 118 -9.44 -11.53 -24.01
CA ILE A 118 -10.84 -11.32 -24.33
C ILE A 118 -11.33 -12.35 -25.35
N THR A 119 -10.54 -12.64 -26.37
CA THR A 119 -10.89 -13.62 -27.39
C THR A 119 -10.95 -15.03 -26.83
N SER A 120 -10.08 -15.38 -25.87
CA SER A 120 -10.10 -16.71 -25.24
C SER A 120 -11.26 -16.90 -24.25
N LYS A 121 -11.72 -15.81 -23.60
CA LYS A 121 -12.80 -15.90 -22.60
C LYS A 121 -14.20 -15.60 -23.15
N PHE A 122 -14.32 -14.76 -24.15
CA PHE A 122 -15.61 -14.21 -24.61
C PHE A 122 -15.84 -14.31 -26.11
N GLY A 123 -14.81 -14.62 -26.89
CA GLY A 123 -14.88 -14.55 -28.36
C GLY A 123 -15.35 -15.83 -29.06
N ALA A 124 -15.48 -16.96 -28.35
CA ALA A 124 -15.85 -18.23 -28.99
C ALA A 124 -17.36 -18.36 -29.31
N ASP A 125 -18.20 -17.61 -28.61
CA ASP A 125 -19.66 -17.70 -28.78
C ASP A 125 -20.23 -16.80 -29.88
N ASP A 126 -19.56 -15.70 -30.17
CA ASP A 126 -20.02 -14.77 -31.22
C ASP A 126 -19.63 -15.17 -32.63
N ALA A 127 -18.67 -16.04 -32.79
CA ALA A 127 -18.23 -16.51 -34.12
C ALA A 127 -19.15 -17.58 -34.74
N GLN A 128 -20.11 -18.11 -33.98
CA GLN A 128 -21.05 -19.14 -34.45
C GLN A 128 -22.47 -18.63 -34.73
N ARG A 129 -22.67 -17.32 -34.61
CA ARG A 129 -23.91 -16.66 -34.97
C ARG A 129 -23.68 -15.81 -36.24
#